data_0863389c213eea3610002f17b352273e
#
_entry.id   0863389c213eea3610002f17b352273e
#
_cell.length_a   1.000
_cell.length_b   1.000
_cell.length_c   1.000
_cell.angle_alpha   90.00
_cell.angle_beta   90.00
_cell.angle_gamma   90.00
#
_symmetry.space_group_name_H-M   'P 1'
#
loop_
_entity.id
_entity.type
_entity.pdbx_description
1 polymer ?
#
loop_
_entity_poly.entity_id
_entity_poly.type
_entity_poly.pdbx_seq_one_letter_code
_entity_poly.pdbx_strand_id
1 'polypeptide(L)'
;MSSDLIQHTTDAEFDQQVVQSSTPVLVDFWAEWCGPCRMVAPILDDIAQSYQGKLNGANLNVAENREVPAKFGIRGIPTLMLFKDGQLAATKVGALNKAQLTAFIDEQLG
;
A
#
# COMPACT_ATOMS: atom_id res chain seq x y z
N MET A 1 10.24 -8.14 -8.68
CA MET A 1 8.87 -7.80 -8.71
C MET A 1 8.62 -6.34 -8.38
N SER A 2 9.05 -5.87 -7.28
CA SER A 2 8.88 -4.47 -6.94
C SER A 2 10.19 -3.71 -7.13
N SER A 3 10.07 -2.39 -7.29
CA SER A 3 11.25 -1.54 -7.36
C SER A 3 11.83 -1.34 -5.96
N ASP A 4 13.03 -0.81 -5.89
CA ASP A 4 13.66 -0.48 -4.60
C ASP A 4 12.89 0.58 -3.83
N LEU A 5 11.95 1.27 -4.50
CA LEU A 5 11.15 2.30 -3.88
C LEU A 5 9.97 1.72 -3.08
N ILE A 6 9.66 0.44 -3.29
CA ILE A 6 8.57 -0.21 -2.55
C ILE A 6 9.16 -1.01 -1.40
N GLN A 7 8.76 -0.65 -0.19
CA GLN A 7 9.25 -1.31 1.02
C GLN A 7 8.40 -2.54 1.33
N HIS A 8 9.06 -3.67 1.53
CA HIS A 8 8.35 -4.88 1.95
C HIS A 8 8.23 -4.84 3.47
N THR A 9 7.05 -4.46 3.97
CA THR A 9 6.85 -4.36 5.40
C THR A 9 6.27 -5.67 5.96
N THR A 10 6.31 -5.81 7.27
CA THR A 10 5.84 -7.00 7.98
C THR A 10 5.02 -6.56 9.18
N ASP A 11 4.36 -7.53 9.84
CA ASP A 11 3.64 -7.24 11.08
C ASP A 11 4.56 -6.58 12.12
N ALA A 12 5.78 -7.08 12.24
CA ALA A 12 6.72 -6.58 13.24
C ALA A 12 7.21 -5.16 12.93
N GLU A 13 7.31 -4.82 11.64
CA GLU A 13 7.90 -3.56 11.21
C GLU A 13 6.88 -2.50 10.81
N PHE A 14 5.61 -2.87 10.78
CA PHE A 14 4.55 -2.00 10.26
C PHE A 14 4.49 -0.68 11.02
N ASP A 15 4.52 -0.73 12.33
CA ASP A 15 4.44 0.48 13.14
C ASP A 15 5.58 1.44 12.80
N GLN A 16 6.80 0.95 12.76
CA GLN A 16 7.97 1.79 12.50
C GLN A 16 7.97 2.30 11.05
N GLN A 17 7.66 1.45 10.10
CA GLN A 17 7.81 1.79 8.69
C GLN A 17 6.63 2.54 8.10
N VAL A 18 5.44 2.35 8.66
CA VAL A 18 4.22 2.96 8.13
C VAL A 18 3.65 3.99 9.10
N VAL A 19 3.36 3.58 10.32
CA VAL A 19 2.66 4.45 11.27
C VAL A 19 3.55 5.62 11.70
N GLN A 20 4.82 5.38 11.91
CA GLN A 20 5.75 6.43 12.36
C GLN A 20 6.39 7.21 11.22
N SER A 21 6.00 6.93 9.98
CA SER A 21 6.54 7.64 8.84
C SER A 21 6.08 9.10 8.82
N SER A 22 7.01 10.01 8.58
CA SER A 22 6.69 11.43 8.42
C SER A 22 6.12 11.74 7.04
N THR A 23 6.27 10.82 6.11
CA THR A 23 5.74 10.93 4.75
C THR A 23 4.54 10.00 4.63
N PRO A 24 3.48 10.40 3.91
CA PRO A 24 2.35 9.47 3.68
C PRO A 24 2.81 8.18 3.05
N VAL A 25 2.17 7.07 3.41
CA VAL A 25 2.54 5.73 2.92
C VAL A 25 1.32 5.06 2.31
N LEU A 26 1.48 4.58 1.08
CA LEU A 26 0.48 3.76 0.42
C LEU A 26 0.87 2.30 0.61
N VAL A 27 0.03 1.53 1.29
CA VAL A 27 0.30 0.12 1.58
C VAL A 27 -0.57 -0.77 0.72
N ASP A 28 0.05 -1.70 0.01
CA ASP A 28 -0.60 -2.72 -0.81
C ASP A 28 -0.61 -4.05 -0.06
N PHE A 29 -1.80 -4.51 0.31
CA PHE A 29 -1.98 -5.81 0.96
C PHE A 29 -2.23 -6.85 -0.13
N TRP A 30 -1.37 -7.85 -0.23
CA TRP A 30 -1.34 -8.78 -1.36
C TRP A 30 -0.95 -10.20 -0.95
N ALA A 31 -1.05 -11.13 -1.89
CA ALA A 31 -0.52 -12.49 -1.72
C ALA A 31 -0.09 -13.02 -3.09
N GLU A 32 0.81 -14.00 -3.07
CA GLU A 32 1.35 -14.55 -4.32
C GLU A 32 0.30 -15.24 -5.18
N TRP A 33 -0.69 -15.86 -4.53
CA TRP A 33 -1.75 -16.58 -5.24
C TRP A 33 -2.83 -15.65 -5.79
N CYS A 34 -2.74 -14.38 -5.55
CA CYS A 34 -3.76 -13.42 -5.93
C CYS A 34 -3.45 -12.84 -7.32
N GLY A 35 -4.23 -13.26 -8.32
CA GLY A 35 -4.07 -12.78 -9.68
C GLY A 35 -4.22 -11.28 -9.82
N PRO A 36 -5.31 -10.68 -9.32
CA PRO A 36 -5.49 -9.22 -9.39
C PRO A 36 -4.37 -8.44 -8.71
N CYS A 37 -3.76 -8.99 -7.67
CA CYS A 37 -2.64 -8.33 -6.99
C CYS A 37 -1.45 -8.14 -7.92
N ARG A 38 -1.24 -9.07 -8.84
CA ARG A 38 -0.13 -8.99 -9.80
C ARG A 38 -0.30 -7.84 -10.77
N MET A 39 -1.53 -7.44 -11.03
CA MET A 39 -1.82 -6.32 -11.92
C MET A 39 -1.49 -4.99 -11.25
N VAL A 40 -1.60 -4.92 -9.94
CA VAL A 40 -1.34 -3.72 -9.17
C VAL A 40 0.16 -3.46 -8.97
N ALA A 41 0.96 -4.51 -8.87
CA ALA A 41 2.38 -4.39 -8.53
C ALA A 41 3.15 -3.43 -9.47
N PRO A 42 3.06 -3.55 -10.80
CA PRO A 42 3.79 -2.62 -11.67
C PRO A 42 3.24 -1.20 -11.60
N ILE A 43 1.94 -1.06 -11.35
CA ILE A 43 1.32 0.25 -11.18
C ILE A 43 1.86 0.93 -9.93
N LEU A 44 2.02 0.16 -8.86
CA LEU A 44 2.56 0.67 -7.61
C LEU A 44 4.02 1.13 -7.79
N ASP A 45 4.80 0.40 -8.56
CA ASP A 45 6.17 0.82 -8.88
C ASP A 45 6.19 2.17 -9.59
N ASP A 46 5.31 2.36 -10.57
CA ASP A 46 5.19 3.63 -11.29
C ASP A 46 4.81 4.76 -10.35
N ILE A 47 3.86 4.49 -9.46
CA ILE A 47 3.39 5.48 -8.49
C ILE A 47 4.50 5.86 -7.53
N ALA A 48 5.26 4.89 -7.05
CA ALA A 48 6.37 5.18 -6.14
C ALA A 48 7.39 6.10 -6.79
N GLN A 49 7.65 5.92 -8.08
CA GLN A 49 8.56 6.79 -8.82
C GLN A 49 7.98 8.19 -9.01
N SER A 50 6.71 8.25 -9.40
CA SER A 50 6.07 9.53 -9.71
C SER A 50 5.89 10.40 -8.47
N TYR A 51 5.71 9.80 -7.33
CA TYR A 51 5.45 10.50 -6.08
C TYR A 51 6.66 10.52 -5.14
N GLN A 52 7.83 10.26 -5.66
CA GLN A 52 9.05 10.24 -4.86
C GLN A 52 9.20 11.54 -4.07
N GLY A 53 9.42 11.42 -2.75
CA GLY A 53 9.50 12.57 -1.88
C GLY A 53 8.15 13.05 -1.33
N LYS A 54 7.03 12.61 -1.90
CA LYS A 54 5.69 13.00 -1.45
C LYS A 54 4.90 11.85 -0.89
N LEU A 55 5.21 10.63 -1.31
CA LEU A 55 4.51 9.43 -0.92
C LEU A 55 5.48 8.26 -0.95
N ASN A 56 5.45 7.45 0.06
CA ASN A 56 6.22 6.21 0.09
C ASN A 56 5.31 5.04 -0.25
N GLY A 57 5.87 4.03 -0.90
CA GLY A 57 5.14 2.81 -1.20
C GLY A 57 5.60 1.67 -0.30
N ALA A 58 4.66 0.85 0.12
CA ALA A 58 4.95 -0.35 0.89
C ALA A 58 4.01 -1.47 0.46
N ASN A 59 4.44 -2.71 0.63
CA ASN A 59 3.55 -3.84 0.46
C ASN A 59 3.67 -4.78 1.66
N LEU A 60 2.59 -5.51 1.93
CA LEU A 60 2.55 -6.47 3.01
C LEU A 60 1.88 -7.74 2.50
N ASN A 61 2.61 -8.85 2.59
CA ASN A 61 2.12 -10.15 2.17
C ASN A 61 1.21 -10.72 3.26
N VAL A 62 -0.10 -10.78 2.99
CA VAL A 62 -1.08 -11.20 4.00
C VAL A 62 -0.99 -12.69 4.34
N ALA A 63 -0.39 -13.50 3.47
CA ALA A 63 -0.22 -14.92 3.76
C ALA A 63 0.82 -15.15 4.85
N GLU A 64 1.78 -14.25 4.98
CA GLU A 64 2.87 -14.34 5.94
C GLU A 64 2.70 -13.41 7.14
N ASN A 65 1.78 -12.46 7.05
CA ASN A 65 1.58 -11.43 8.06
C ASN A 65 0.09 -11.28 8.32
N ARG A 66 -0.39 -11.82 9.44
CA ARG A 66 -1.83 -11.88 9.72
C ARG A 66 -2.31 -10.84 10.72
N GLU A 67 -1.41 -10.26 11.50
CA GLU A 67 -1.81 -9.34 12.56
C GLU A 67 -2.30 -8.01 12.02
N VAL A 68 -1.54 -7.39 11.13
CA VAL A 68 -1.92 -6.11 10.56
C VAL A 68 -3.21 -6.21 9.75
N PRO A 69 -3.37 -7.20 8.84
CA PRO A 69 -4.64 -7.34 8.12
C PRO A 69 -5.83 -7.53 9.05
N ALA A 70 -5.68 -8.30 10.12
CA ALA A 70 -6.77 -8.50 11.09
C ALA A 70 -7.11 -7.21 11.81
N LYS A 71 -6.09 -6.43 12.17
CA LYS A 71 -6.28 -5.16 12.88
C LYS A 71 -7.10 -4.18 12.06
N PHE A 72 -6.90 -4.16 10.75
CA PHE A 72 -7.61 -3.23 9.86
C PHE A 72 -8.82 -3.85 9.16
N GLY A 73 -9.17 -5.08 9.52
CA GLY A 73 -10.36 -5.72 9.00
C GLY A 73 -10.30 -6.04 7.52
N ILE A 74 -9.13 -6.37 7.00
CA ILE A 74 -8.95 -6.65 5.59
C ILE A 74 -9.56 -8.01 5.26
N ARG A 75 -10.49 -8.04 4.32
CA ARG A 75 -11.20 -9.27 3.92
C ARG A 75 -10.90 -9.70 2.51
N GLY A 76 -10.50 -8.76 1.67
CA GLY A 76 -10.22 -9.06 0.26
C GLY A 76 -8.91 -8.44 -0.15
N ILE A 77 -8.30 -8.97 -1.19
CA ILE A 77 -7.05 -8.45 -1.72
C ILE A 77 -7.14 -8.37 -3.24
N PRO A 78 -6.46 -7.40 -3.86
CA PRO A 78 -5.62 -6.41 -3.21
C PRO A 78 -6.45 -5.38 -2.45
N THR A 79 -5.94 -4.91 -1.34
CA THR A 79 -6.48 -3.76 -0.63
C THR A 79 -5.37 -2.73 -0.53
N LEU A 80 -5.69 -1.49 -0.86
CA LEU A 80 -4.74 -0.39 -0.80
C LEU A 80 -5.18 0.58 0.28
N MET A 81 -4.28 0.86 1.21
CA MET A 81 -4.56 1.78 2.30
C MET A 81 -3.55 2.90 2.31
N LEU A 82 -4.04 4.13 2.42
CA LEU A 82 -3.18 5.30 2.50
C LEU A 82 -3.12 5.78 3.95
N PHE A 83 -1.92 5.83 4.50
CA PHE A 83 -1.67 6.31 5.85
C PHE A 83 -1.05 7.71 5.79
N LYS A 84 -1.60 8.63 6.58
CA LYS A 84 -1.10 10.00 6.70
C LYS A 84 -0.96 10.32 8.18
N ASP A 85 0.21 10.79 8.57
CA ASP A 85 0.49 11.17 9.96
C ASP A 85 0.15 10.05 10.94
N GLY A 86 0.45 8.82 10.54
CA GLY A 86 0.25 7.65 11.37
C GLY A 86 -1.17 7.12 11.43
N GLN A 87 -2.08 7.69 10.64
CA GLN A 87 -3.48 7.29 10.66
C GLN A 87 -3.95 6.84 9.29
N LEU A 88 -4.86 5.87 9.30
CA LEU A 88 -5.49 5.41 8.06
C LEU A 88 -6.38 6.51 7.51
N ALA A 89 -6.01 7.06 6.36
CA ALA A 89 -6.74 8.15 5.73
C ALA A 89 -7.79 7.64 4.75
N ALA A 90 -7.49 6.58 3.99
CA ALA A 90 -8.41 6.09 2.98
C ALA A 90 -8.07 4.65 2.58
N THR A 91 -9.07 3.93 2.07
CA THR A 91 -8.95 2.53 1.68
C THR A 91 -9.62 2.30 0.33
N LYS A 92 -8.99 1.52 -0.52
CA LYS A 92 -9.59 1.04 -1.76
C LYS A 92 -9.37 -0.47 -1.87
N VAL A 93 -10.41 -1.20 -2.22
CA VAL A 93 -10.37 -2.64 -2.41
C VAL A 93 -10.46 -2.95 -3.89
N GLY A 94 -9.64 -3.87 -4.37
CA GLY A 94 -9.67 -4.30 -5.76
C GLY A 94 -8.52 -3.74 -6.58
N ALA A 95 -8.37 -4.28 -7.79
CA ALA A 95 -7.29 -3.90 -8.70
C ALA A 95 -7.67 -2.66 -9.48
N LEU A 96 -7.26 -1.51 -8.96
CA LEU A 96 -7.47 -0.23 -9.63
C LEU A 96 -6.45 -0.07 -10.75
N ASN A 97 -6.84 0.59 -11.84
CA ASN A 97 -5.87 0.97 -12.86
C ASN A 97 -5.08 2.19 -12.39
N LYS A 98 -4.07 2.57 -13.16
CA LYS A 98 -3.18 3.66 -12.76
C LYS A 98 -3.91 4.98 -12.60
N ALA A 99 -4.83 5.29 -13.51
CA ALA A 99 -5.58 6.54 -13.45
C ALA A 99 -6.46 6.61 -12.20
N GLN A 100 -7.12 5.50 -11.87
CA GLN A 100 -7.96 5.44 -10.67
C GLN A 100 -7.13 5.58 -9.40
N LEU A 101 -5.98 4.92 -9.36
CA LEU A 101 -5.12 4.95 -8.19
C LEU A 101 -4.48 6.33 -8.03
N THR A 102 -4.07 6.96 -9.12
CA THR A 102 -3.54 8.32 -9.08
C THR A 102 -4.58 9.29 -8.55
N ALA A 103 -5.82 9.19 -9.03
CA ALA A 103 -6.90 10.06 -8.56
C ALA A 103 -7.15 9.86 -7.06
N PHE A 104 -7.13 8.62 -6.61
CA PHE A 104 -7.30 8.30 -5.20
C PHE A 104 -6.20 8.94 -4.35
N ILE A 105 -4.96 8.82 -4.78
CA ILE A 105 -3.82 9.38 -4.05
C ILE A 105 -3.88 10.91 -4.04
N ASP A 106 -4.10 11.52 -5.18
CA ASP A 106 -4.13 12.98 -5.29
C ASP A 106 -5.24 13.59 -4.43
N GLU A 107 -6.38 12.92 -4.35
CA GLU A 107 -7.48 13.36 -3.52
C GLU A 107 -7.08 13.41 -2.05
N GLN A 108 -6.28 12.43 -1.61
CA GLN A 108 -5.87 12.33 -0.21
C GLN A 108 -4.69 13.24 0.13
N LEU A 109 -3.79 13.46 -0.81
CA LEU A 109 -2.63 14.31 -0.56
C LEU A 109 -2.95 15.79 -0.67
N GLY A 110 -4.06 16.10 -1.26
CA GLY A 110 -4.47 17.48 -1.45
C GLY A 110 -3.81 18.10 -2.62
#